data_eeb12559e9e00606a1023c031c31cbe4
#
_entry.id   eeb12559e9e00606a1023c031c31cbe4
#
_cell.length_a   1.000
_cell.length_b   1.000
_cell.length_c   1.000
_cell.angle_alpha   90.00
_cell.angle_beta   90.00
_cell.angle_gamma   90.00
#
_symmetry.space_group_name_H-M   'P 1'
#
loop_
_entity.id
_entity.type
_entity.pdbx_description
1 polymer ?
#
loop_
_entity_poly.entity_id
_entity_poly.type
_entity_poly.pdbx_seq_one_letter_code
_entity_poly.pdbx_strand_id
1 'polypeptide(L)'
;NIMDFDTLKQSSSNFDKLTKAIEANLNPEDKQNNKSKYQDDRFWKPELDKTGNGFAVIRFLPAPEGEDLPWQRVWSHAFQDVGGWYIENSLTTLGHKDPVSEDNTRLWNTGLDSDKEIARKRKRKLSYYSNILVVSDPKHPENEGKTYLFKFGKKIFDKITESMQPAFEDEKPINPFDFWKGANFKLKIRKVDGYWNYDKSEFEGVSQIKE
;
A
#
# COMPACT_ATOMS: atom_id res chain seq x y z
N ASN A 1 15.04 -0.47 -22.36
CA ASN A 1 15.40 -1.48 -21.37
C ASN A 1 14.18 -2.33 -21.12
N ILE A 2 14.24 -3.57 -21.58
CA ILE A 2 13.21 -4.59 -21.36
C ILE A 2 13.05 -4.74 -19.84
N MET A 3 11.83 -4.62 -19.36
CA MET A 3 11.50 -4.98 -17.98
C MET A 3 11.97 -6.40 -17.73
N ASP A 4 12.98 -6.55 -16.90
CA ASP A 4 13.55 -7.85 -16.60
C ASP A 4 12.60 -8.58 -15.65
N PHE A 5 12.02 -9.68 -16.11
CA PHE A 5 11.19 -10.57 -15.29
C PHE A 5 11.94 -11.08 -14.06
N ASP A 6 13.25 -11.16 -14.11
CA ASP A 6 14.08 -11.53 -12.97
C ASP A 6 14.07 -10.43 -11.89
N THR A 7 13.93 -9.17 -12.27
CA THR A 7 13.76 -8.06 -11.32
C THR A 7 12.40 -8.14 -10.62
N LEU A 8 11.34 -8.52 -11.34
CA LEU A 8 10.01 -8.79 -10.76
C LEU A 8 10.04 -9.98 -9.80
N LYS A 9 10.77 -11.02 -10.16
CA LYS A 9 11.00 -12.19 -9.32
C LYS A 9 11.75 -11.84 -8.02
N GLN A 10 12.80 -11.04 -8.12
CA GLN A 10 13.59 -10.62 -6.97
C GLN A 10 12.81 -9.69 -6.04
N SER A 11 11.95 -8.83 -6.56
CA SER A 11 11.13 -7.93 -5.73
C SER A 11 10.04 -8.68 -4.95
N SER A 12 9.50 -9.78 -5.48
CA SER A 12 8.47 -10.57 -4.80
C SER A 12 9.03 -11.54 -3.77
N SER A 13 10.17 -12.20 -4.06
CA SER A 13 10.86 -13.08 -3.11
C SER A 13 11.39 -12.34 -1.89
N ASN A 14 11.37 -11.00 -1.92
CA ASN A 14 11.76 -10.13 -0.82
C ASN A 14 10.60 -9.69 0.07
N PHE A 15 9.38 -10.23 -0.10
CA PHE A 15 8.25 -9.85 0.76
C PHE A 15 8.55 -10.13 2.24
N ASP A 16 9.13 -11.29 2.57
CA ASP A 16 9.57 -11.59 3.93
C ASP A 16 10.68 -10.64 4.42
N LYS A 17 11.60 -10.28 3.55
CA LYS A 17 12.61 -9.25 3.83
C LYS A 17 11.99 -7.87 3.97
N LEU A 18 10.94 -7.59 3.20
CA LEU A 18 10.17 -6.37 3.28
C LEU A 18 9.41 -6.26 4.60
N THR A 19 8.74 -7.32 5.01
CA THR A 19 8.06 -7.40 6.31
C THR A 19 9.06 -7.22 7.44
N LYS A 20 10.23 -7.88 7.38
CA LYS A 20 11.32 -7.72 8.34
C LYS A 20 11.91 -6.31 8.32
N ALA A 21 12.05 -5.68 7.16
CA ALA A 21 12.52 -4.30 7.05
C ALA A 21 11.51 -3.31 7.62
N ILE A 22 10.22 -3.53 7.42
CA ILE A 22 9.15 -2.77 8.06
C ILE A 22 9.22 -2.96 9.57
N GLU A 23 9.34 -4.19 10.05
CA GLU A 23 9.49 -4.51 11.48
C GLU A 23 10.75 -3.87 12.09
N ALA A 24 11.89 -3.94 11.41
CA ALA A 24 13.15 -3.34 11.84
C ALA A 24 13.07 -1.80 11.91
N ASN A 25 12.40 -1.16 10.94
CA ASN A 25 12.16 0.28 10.95
C ASN A 25 11.21 0.75 12.06
N LEU A 26 10.51 -0.17 12.68
CA LEU A 26 9.53 0.09 13.71
C LEU A 26 10.06 -0.18 15.13
N ASN A 27 11.30 -0.66 15.25
CA ASN A 27 11.90 -0.96 16.55
C ASN A 27 12.21 0.35 17.31
N PRO A 28 11.71 0.50 18.55
CA PRO A 28 11.84 1.76 19.30
C PRO A 28 13.29 2.15 19.66
N GLU A 29 14.20 1.20 19.68
CA GLU A 29 15.59 1.43 20.08
C GLU A 29 16.40 2.20 19.03
N ASP A 30 15.98 2.18 17.76
CA ASP A 30 16.67 2.89 16.69
C ASP A 30 16.21 4.35 16.47
N LYS A 31 15.25 4.82 17.30
CA LYS A 31 14.61 6.14 17.11
C LYS A 31 15.48 7.34 17.47
N GLN A 32 16.62 7.16 18.13
CA GLN A 32 17.40 8.30 18.62
C GLN A 32 18.37 8.92 17.63
N ASN A 33 18.66 8.29 16.49
CA ASN A 33 19.76 8.80 15.66
C ASN A 33 19.55 8.97 14.16
N ASN A 34 18.38 8.69 13.57
CA ASN A 34 18.31 8.82 12.11
C ASN A 34 16.90 9.06 11.55
N LYS A 35 16.46 10.30 11.50
CA LYS A 35 15.30 10.71 10.68
C LYS A 35 15.54 10.60 9.16
N SER A 36 16.73 10.27 8.70
CA SER A 36 17.09 10.27 7.29
C SER A 36 17.55 8.92 6.72
N LYS A 37 17.66 7.87 7.52
CA LYS A 37 18.34 6.62 7.10
C LYS A 37 17.45 5.47 6.64
N TYR A 38 16.12 5.61 6.71
CA TYR A 38 15.20 4.48 6.45
C TYR A 38 14.13 4.81 5.41
N GLN A 39 14.53 5.50 4.33
CA GLN A 39 13.78 5.37 3.09
C GLN A 39 14.22 4.07 2.44
N ASP A 40 13.34 3.05 2.49
CA ASP A 40 13.56 1.85 1.71
C ASP A 40 13.39 2.21 0.23
N ASP A 41 14.49 2.21 -0.52
CA ASP A 41 14.54 2.60 -1.94
C ASP A 41 13.68 1.70 -2.84
N ARG A 42 13.18 0.57 -2.32
CA ARG A 42 12.24 -0.31 -3.02
C ARG A 42 10.82 0.23 -3.08
N PHE A 43 10.45 1.12 -2.14
CA PHE A 43 9.13 1.75 -2.12
C PHE A 43 9.11 3.03 -2.92
N TRP A 44 8.02 3.20 -3.61
CA TRP A 44 7.69 4.45 -4.27
C TRP A 44 6.44 5.05 -3.64
N LYS A 45 6.45 6.36 -3.51
CA LYS A 45 5.25 7.16 -3.28
C LYS A 45 5.39 8.51 -3.97
N PRO A 46 4.28 9.13 -4.40
CA PRO A 46 4.34 10.42 -5.07
C PRO A 46 4.77 11.51 -4.09
N GLU A 47 5.53 12.47 -4.59
CA GLU A 47 5.80 13.70 -3.86
C GLU A 47 4.59 14.61 -3.95
N LEU A 48 4.22 15.20 -2.81
CA LEU A 48 3.12 16.14 -2.71
C LEU A 48 3.66 17.57 -2.83
N ASP A 49 2.89 18.44 -3.46
CA ASP A 49 3.20 19.88 -3.50
C ASP A 49 2.90 20.56 -2.14
N LYS A 50 3.13 21.86 -2.07
CA LYS A 50 2.92 22.64 -0.84
C LYS A 50 1.46 22.69 -0.40
N THR A 51 0.52 22.46 -1.31
CA THR A 51 -0.92 22.43 -1.03
C THR A 51 -1.42 21.04 -0.64
N GLY A 52 -0.55 20.04 -0.70
CA GLY A 52 -0.88 18.66 -0.40
C GLY A 52 -1.43 17.87 -1.58
N ASN A 53 -1.26 18.36 -2.80
CA ASN A 53 -1.66 17.65 -4.02
C ASN A 53 -0.49 16.84 -4.58
N GLY A 54 -0.79 15.64 -5.05
CA GLY A 54 0.15 14.78 -5.75
C GLY A 54 -0.46 14.17 -6.99
N PHE A 55 0.36 13.97 -8.02
CA PHE A 55 -0.04 13.34 -9.27
C PHE A 55 1.09 12.49 -9.83
N ALA A 56 0.75 11.27 -10.20
CA ALA A 56 1.63 10.39 -10.95
C ALA A 56 0.78 9.38 -11.73
N VAL A 57 1.37 8.78 -12.75
CA VAL A 57 0.78 7.65 -13.47
C VAL A 57 1.61 6.42 -13.21
N ILE A 58 0.97 5.38 -12.73
CA ILE A 58 1.61 4.09 -12.41
C ILE A 58 0.90 2.97 -13.17
N ARG A 59 1.60 1.85 -13.29
CA ARG A 59 1.05 0.62 -13.83
C ARG A 59 1.23 -0.50 -12.82
N PHE A 60 0.14 -1.11 -12.40
CA PHE A 60 0.20 -2.33 -11.60
C PHE A 60 0.76 -3.47 -12.44
N LEU A 61 1.61 -4.29 -11.84
CA LEU A 61 2.31 -5.36 -12.52
C LEU A 61 1.68 -6.72 -12.24
N PRO A 62 1.84 -7.70 -13.15
CA PRO A 62 1.36 -9.06 -12.94
C PRO A 62 1.94 -9.70 -11.68
N ALA A 63 1.27 -10.75 -11.19
CA ALA A 63 1.81 -11.59 -10.14
C ALA A 63 3.16 -12.16 -10.57
N PRO A 64 4.17 -12.13 -9.68
CA PRO A 64 5.45 -12.77 -9.95
C PRO A 64 5.30 -14.26 -10.13
N GLU A 65 6.22 -14.87 -10.84
CA GLU A 65 6.24 -16.33 -11.03
C GLU A 65 6.28 -17.06 -9.68
N GLY A 66 5.34 -18.00 -9.50
CA GLY A 66 5.17 -18.75 -8.26
C GLY A 66 4.26 -18.11 -7.22
N GLU A 67 3.73 -16.92 -7.48
CA GLU A 67 2.73 -16.26 -6.64
C GLU A 67 1.35 -16.25 -7.32
N ASP A 68 0.29 -16.46 -6.52
CA ASP A 68 -1.08 -16.54 -7.03
C ASP A 68 -1.70 -15.14 -7.23
N LEU A 69 -1.29 -14.16 -6.42
CA LEU A 69 -1.89 -12.84 -6.41
C LEU A 69 -0.86 -11.74 -6.72
N PRO A 70 -1.26 -10.72 -7.51
CA PRO A 70 -0.41 -9.56 -7.79
C PRO A 70 -0.39 -8.52 -6.67
N TRP A 71 -1.03 -8.77 -5.55
CA TRP A 71 -0.99 -7.94 -4.34
C TRP A 71 -0.84 -8.79 -3.09
N GLN A 72 -0.33 -8.14 -2.03
CA GLN A 72 -0.27 -8.71 -0.68
C GLN A 72 -1.09 -7.82 0.26
N ARG A 73 -1.84 -8.46 1.14
CA ARG A 73 -2.66 -7.81 2.14
C ARG A 73 -2.01 -7.96 3.51
N VAL A 74 -1.74 -6.85 4.18
CA VAL A 74 -1.06 -6.83 5.47
C VAL A 74 -1.87 -6.04 6.48
N TRP A 75 -2.15 -6.65 7.62
CA TRP A 75 -2.71 -5.98 8.78
C TRP A 75 -1.58 -5.50 9.68
N SER A 76 -1.67 -4.26 10.15
CA SER A 76 -0.70 -3.69 11.07
C SER A 76 -1.38 -2.92 12.19
N HIS A 77 -0.70 -2.87 13.34
CA HIS A 77 -1.06 -2.00 14.46
C HIS A 77 -0.06 -0.84 14.53
N ALA A 78 -0.59 0.38 14.72
CA ALA A 78 0.22 1.57 14.97
C ALA A 78 -0.51 2.44 15.98
N PHE A 79 0.00 2.52 17.20
CA PHE A 79 -0.56 3.36 18.24
C PHE A 79 0.51 3.89 19.19
N GLN A 80 0.21 5.01 19.85
CA GLN A 80 1.05 5.57 20.89
C GLN A 80 0.59 5.08 22.26
N ASP A 81 1.52 4.56 23.04
CA ASP A 81 1.31 4.16 24.43
C ASP A 81 2.34 4.85 25.31
N VAL A 82 2.30 4.61 26.63
CA VAL A 82 3.20 5.21 27.64
C VAL A 82 4.68 5.04 27.28
N GLY A 83 5.05 3.94 26.62
CA GLY A 83 6.42 3.66 26.14
C GLY A 83 6.78 4.24 24.77
N GLY A 84 5.88 4.96 24.09
CA GLY A 84 6.08 5.49 22.74
C GLY A 84 5.12 4.92 21.71
N TRP A 85 5.50 4.97 20.42
CA TRP A 85 4.72 4.39 19.34
C TRP A 85 4.91 2.88 19.26
N TYR A 86 3.79 2.17 19.16
CA TYR A 86 3.74 0.75 18.87
C TYR A 86 3.26 0.57 17.43
N ILE A 87 4.06 -0.10 16.60
CA ILE A 87 3.72 -0.44 15.23
C ILE A 87 4.16 -1.87 14.98
N GLU A 88 3.21 -2.73 14.65
CA GLU A 88 3.45 -4.16 14.46
C GLU A 88 2.46 -4.74 13.47
N ASN A 89 2.91 -5.72 12.69
CA ASN A 89 2.02 -6.47 11.81
C ASN A 89 1.08 -7.34 12.63
N SER A 90 -0.20 -7.28 12.33
CA SER A 90 -1.19 -8.10 13.01
C SER A 90 -1.01 -9.57 12.65
N LEU A 91 -1.05 -10.45 13.66
CA LEU A 91 -1.00 -11.90 13.47
C LEU A 91 -2.19 -12.43 12.66
N THR A 92 -3.28 -11.68 12.53
CA THR A 92 -4.41 -12.06 11.67
C THR A 92 -4.05 -12.11 10.20
N THR A 93 -3.00 -11.41 9.75
CA THR A 93 -2.45 -11.54 8.40
C THR A 93 -2.01 -12.97 8.08
N LEU A 94 -1.52 -13.69 9.07
CA LEU A 94 -1.07 -15.08 8.98
C LEU A 94 -2.18 -16.09 9.33
N GLY A 95 -3.41 -15.64 9.55
CA GLY A 95 -4.52 -16.49 9.97
C GLY A 95 -4.49 -16.91 11.45
N HIS A 96 -3.60 -16.35 12.26
CA HIS A 96 -3.50 -16.60 13.69
C HIS A 96 -4.31 -15.59 14.50
N LYS A 97 -4.66 -15.96 15.73
CA LYS A 97 -5.27 -15.03 16.68
C LYS A 97 -4.29 -13.90 16.99
N ASP A 98 -4.79 -12.68 16.96
CA ASP A 98 -4.02 -11.48 17.24
C ASP A 98 -4.30 -11.00 18.67
N PRO A 99 -3.32 -11.05 19.61
CA PRO A 99 -3.52 -10.62 20.97
C PRO A 99 -3.99 -9.17 21.11
N VAL A 100 -3.52 -8.26 20.26
CA VAL A 100 -3.94 -6.85 20.28
C VAL A 100 -5.41 -6.72 19.83
N SER A 101 -5.82 -7.45 18.79
CA SER A 101 -7.21 -7.44 18.35
C SER A 101 -8.14 -8.10 19.36
N GLU A 102 -7.72 -9.16 20.05
CA GLU A 102 -8.48 -9.80 21.11
C GLU A 102 -8.65 -8.86 22.33
N ASP A 103 -7.60 -8.17 22.73
CA ASP A 103 -7.66 -7.17 23.81
C ASP A 103 -8.55 -5.99 23.43
N ASN A 104 -8.49 -5.53 22.20
CA ASN A 104 -9.38 -4.49 21.68
C ASN A 104 -10.86 -4.92 21.72
N THR A 105 -11.17 -6.18 21.37
CA THR A 105 -12.52 -6.72 21.49
C THR A 105 -12.98 -6.73 22.94
N ARG A 106 -12.13 -7.14 23.87
CA ARG A 106 -12.41 -7.12 25.29
C ARG A 106 -12.69 -5.68 25.77
N LEU A 107 -11.83 -4.73 25.43
CA LEU A 107 -11.99 -3.32 25.80
C LEU A 107 -13.29 -2.72 25.24
N TRP A 108 -13.62 -3.03 24.01
CA TRP A 108 -14.87 -2.58 23.39
C TRP A 108 -16.11 -3.11 24.10
N ASN A 109 -16.07 -4.39 24.53
CA ASN A 109 -17.16 -5.08 25.17
C ASN A 109 -17.38 -4.67 26.63
N THR A 110 -16.43 -3.95 27.27
CA THR A 110 -16.64 -3.41 28.62
C THR A 110 -17.73 -2.34 28.68
N GLY A 111 -18.03 -1.70 27.53
CA GLY A 111 -19.01 -0.62 27.46
C GLY A 111 -18.53 0.73 28.00
N LEU A 112 -17.34 0.81 28.55
CA LEU A 112 -16.74 2.05 29.06
C LEU A 112 -16.18 2.89 27.91
N ASP A 113 -16.48 4.20 27.86
CA ASP A 113 -16.01 5.09 26.79
C ASP A 113 -14.48 5.19 26.71
N SER A 114 -13.80 5.20 27.87
CA SER A 114 -12.34 5.19 27.93
C SER A 114 -11.74 3.93 27.31
N ASP A 115 -12.31 2.75 27.57
CA ASP A 115 -11.86 1.47 27.02
C ASP A 115 -12.12 1.38 25.51
N LYS A 116 -13.28 1.88 25.06
CA LYS A 116 -13.60 1.98 23.63
C LYS A 116 -12.65 2.89 22.90
N GLU A 117 -12.25 4.00 23.50
CA GLU A 117 -11.27 4.92 22.93
C GLU A 117 -9.88 4.27 22.78
N ILE A 118 -9.44 3.52 23.78
CA ILE A 118 -8.19 2.74 23.73
C ILE A 118 -8.26 1.72 22.58
N ALA A 119 -9.35 0.97 22.47
CA ALA A 119 -9.56 -0.01 21.40
C ALA A 119 -9.53 0.64 20.01
N ARG A 120 -10.15 1.82 19.84
CA ARG A 120 -10.11 2.58 18.57
C ARG A 120 -8.69 2.97 18.18
N LYS A 121 -7.85 3.42 19.14
CA LYS A 121 -6.47 3.79 18.88
C LYS A 121 -5.58 2.61 18.51
N ARG A 122 -5.91 1.41 19.00
CA ARG A 122 -5.17 0.16 18.77
C ARG A 122 -5.69 -0.65 17.58
N LYS A 123 -6.76 -0.21 16.92
CA LYS A 123 -7.34 -0.92 15.79
C LYS A 123 -6.29 -1.16 14.71
N ARG A 124 -6.21 -2.40 14.23
CA ARG A 124 -5.34 -2.76 13.10
C ARG A 124 -5.72 -1.99 11.85
N LYS A 125 -4.73 -1.63 11.07
CA LYS A 125 -4.88 -1.01 9.76
C LYS A 125 -4.58 -2.02 8.66
N LEU A 126 -5.40 -2.02 7.63
CA LEU A 126 -5.21 -2.82 6.44
C LEU A 126 -4.43 -2.03 5.40
N SER A 127 -3.35 -2.61 4.91
CA SER A 127 -2.57 -2.09 3.81
C SER A 127 -2.39 -3.15 2.74
N TYR A 128 -2.27 -2.70 1.50
CA TYR A 128 -1.98 -3.53 0.34
C TYR A 128 -0.64 -3.14 -0.24
N TYR A 129 0.06 -4.10 -0.80
CA TYR A 129 1.34 -3.93 -1.46
C TYR A 129 1.30 -4.58 -2.83
N SER A 130 1.76 -3.86 -3.84
CA SER A 130 1.89 -4.37 -5.21
C SER A 130 3.16 -3.86 -5.85
N ASN A 131 3.70 -4.65 -6.76
CA ASN A 131 4.73 -4.16 -7.66
C ASN A 131 4.09 -3.24 -8.70
N ILE A 132 4.77 -2.13 -8.97
CA ILE A 132 4.35 -1.16 -9.97
C ILE A 132 5.49 -0.75 -10.88
N LEU A 133 5.12 -0.30 -12.08
CA LEU A 133 5.98 0.48 -12.96
C LEU A 133 5.56 1.94 -12.85
N VAL A 134 6.50 2.84 -12.64
CA VAL A 134 6.25 4.28 -12.72
C VAL A 134 6.22 4.70 -14.17
N VAL A 135 5.06 5.16 -14.65
CA VAL A 135 4.86 5.59 -16.03
C VAL A 135 5.18 7.08 -16.19
N SER A 136 4.66 7.89 -15.27
CA SER A 136 4.91 9.33 -15.23
C SER A 136 4.96 9.82 -13.78
N ASP A 137 6.03 10.50 -13.46
CA ASP A 137 6.24 11.12 -12.16
C ASP A 137 6.83 12.52 -12.36
N PRO A 138 5.99 13.55 -12.53
CA PRO A 138 6.46 14.88 -12.93
C PRO A 138 7.45 15.52 -11.97
N LYS A 139 7.38 15.20 -10.67
CA LYS A 139 8.32 15.73 -9.67
C LYS A 139 9.61 14.93 -9.55
N HIS A 140 9.60 13.69 -10.00
CA HIS A 140 10.74 12.77 -10.00
C HIS A 140 10.84 11.99 -11.32
N PRO A 141 11.11 12.69 -12.45
CA PRO A 141 11.19 12.02 -13.76
C PRO A 141 12.22 10.89 -13.82
N GLU A 142 13.20 10.91 -12.94
CA GLU A 142 14.22 9.87 -12.80
C GLU A 142 13.64 8.50 -12.40
N ASN A 143 12.45 8.47 -11.81
CA ASN A 143 11.76 7.24 -11.44
C ASN A 143 10.97 6.62 -12.60
N GLU A 144 10.73 7.36 -13.66
CA GLU A 144 9.96 6.88 -14.80
C GLU A 144 10.65 5.69 -15.49
N GLY A 145 9.86 4.67 -15.82
CA GLY A 145 10.35 3.42 -16.42
C GLY A 145 10.97 2.44 -15.43
N LYS A 146 10.95 2.74 -14.14
CA LYS A 146 11.46 1.87 -13.07
C LYS A 146 10.33 1.18 -12.33
N THR A 147 10.65 0.01 -11.75
CA THR A 147 9.74 -0.79 -10.95
C THR A 147 9.98 -0.58 -9.48
N TYR A 148 8.89 -0.50 -8.72
CA TYR A 148 8.91 -0.29 -7.28
C TYR A 148 7.81 -1.10 -6.59
N LEU A 149 7.89 -1.17 -5.28
CA LEU A 149 6.78 -1.55 -4.42
C LEU A 149 5.93 -0.32 -4.09
N PHE A 150 4.62 -0.51 -4.13
CA PHE A 150 3.65 0.52 -3.81
C PHE A 150 2.73 0.05 -2.70
N LYS A 151 2.65 0.84 -1.64
CA LYS A 151 1.73 0.64 -0.52
C LYS A 151 0.49 1.48 -0.73
N PHE A 152 -0.68 0.88 -0.62
CA PHE A 152 -1.95 1.57 -0.77
C PHE A 152 -3.01 1.03 0.18
N GLY A 153 -4.06 1.80 0.37
CA GLY A 153 -5.17 1.45 1.25
C GLY A 153 -6.39 0.94 0.50
N LYS A 154 -7.47 0.77 1.26
CA LYS A 154 -8.74 0.24 0.76
C LYS A 154 -9.34 1.07 -0.38
N LYS A 155 -9.20 2.39 -0.34
CA LYS A 155 -9.78 3.27 -1.38
C LYS A 155 -9.24 2.96 -2.78
N ILE A 156 -7.94 2.76 -2.90
CA ILE A 156 -7.33 2.36 -4.18
C ILE A 156 -7.68 0.91 -4.49
N PHE A 157 -7.65 0.01 -3.51
CA PHE A 157 -8.03 -1.38 -3.72
C PHE A 157 -9.48 -1.53 -4.21
N ASP A 158 -10.41 -0.72 -3.71
CA ASP A 158 -11.79 -0.69 -4.20
C ASP A 158 -11.87 -0.27 -5.67
N LYS A 159 -11.03 0.67 -6.11
CA LYS A 159 -10.93 1.05 -7.53
C LYS A 159 -10.40 -0.08 -8.40
N ILE A 160 -9.43 -0.83 -7.90
CA ILE A 160 -8.90 -2.03 -8.57
C ILE A 160 -10.00 -3.09 -8.72
N THR A 161 -10.70 -3.42 -7.64
CA THR A 161 -11.76 -4.43 -7.67
C THR A 161 -12.94 -4.00 -8.52
N GLU A 162 -13.31 -2.73 -8.50
CA GLU A 162 -14.36 -2.18 -9.37
C GLU A 162 -13.98 -2.28 -10.86
N SER A 163 -12.72 -2.06 -11.21
CA SER A 163 -12.26 -2.23 -12.59
C SER A 163 -12.36 -3.69 -13.07
N MET A 164 -12.14 -4.64 -12.17
CA MET A 164 -12.21 -6.07 -12.46
C MET A 164 -13.66 -6.60 -12.49
N GLN A 165 -14.53 -6.02 -11.67
CA GLN A 165 -15.94 -6.37 -11.53
C GLN A 165 -16.80 -5.10 -11.54
N PRO A 166 -17.01 -4.48 -12.73
CA PRO A 166 -17.79 -3.27 -12.83
C PRO A 166 -19.23 -3.45 -12.34
N ALA A 167 -19.78 -2.40 -11.73
CA ALA A 167 -21.15 -2.40 -11.24
C ALA A 167 -22.19 -2.28 -12.37
N PHE A 168 -21.81 -1.72 -13.51
CA PHE A 168 -22.71 -1.46 -14.65
C PHE A 168 -22.41 -2.39 -15.82
N GLU A 169 -23.47 -2.91 -16.46
CA GLU A 169 -23.38 -3.89 -17.55
C GLU A 169 -22.70 -3.36 -18.82
N ASP A 170 -22.73 -2.04 -19.04
CA ASP A 170 -22.07 -1.38 -20.18
C ASP A 170 -20.57 -1.21 -20.00
N GLU A 171 -20.06 -1.41 -18.80
CA GLU A 171 -18.64 -1.33 -18.51
C GLU A 171 -17.98 -2.70 -18.72
N LYS A 172 -16.89 -2.69 -19.48
CA LYS A 172 -16.10 -3.92 -19.68
C LYS A 172 -15.14 -4.16 -18.54
N PRO A 173 -15.09 -5.39 -18.00
CA PRO A 173 -14.08 -5.75 -16.99
C PRO A 173 -12.66 -5.53 -17.51
N ILE A 174 -11.82 -4.98 -16.67
CA ILE A 174 -10.38 -4.79 -16.92
C ILE A 174 -9.62 -5.48 -15.80
N ASN A 175 -8.60 -6.28 -16.14
CA ASN A 175 -7.61 -6.73 -15.18
C ASN A 175 -6.43 -5.75 -15.19
N PRO A 176 -6.33 -4.82 -14.23
CA PRO A 176 -5.28 -3.80 -14.25
C PRO A 176 -3.87 -4.36 -14.08
N PHE A 177 -3.74 -5.62 -13.67
CA PHE A 177 -2.46 -6.32 -13.52
C PHE A 177 -2.01 -7.06 -14.79
N ASP A 178 -2.83 -7.10 -15.82
CA ASP A 178 -2.47 -7.75 -17.07
C ASP A 178 -1.43 -6.92 -17.84
N PHE A 179 -0.34 -7.57 -18.24
CA PHE A 179 0.75 -6.91 -18.95
C PHE A 179 0.31 -6.31 -20.29
N TRP A 180 -0.56 -7.02 -21.02
CA TRP A 180 -0.96 -6.70 -22.40
C TRP A 180 -2.27 -5.91 -22.46
N LYS A 181 -3.21 -6.24 -21.60
CA LYS A 181 -4.59 -5.73 -21.62
C LYS A 181 -4.99 -5.01 -20.32
N GLY A 182 -4.02 -4.63 -19.51
CA GLY A 182 -4.29 -3.85 -18.30
C GLY A 182 -4.49 -2.37 -18.63
N ALA A 183 -4.38 -1.55 -17.61
CA ALA A 183 -4.55 -0.11 -17.74
C ALA A 183 -3.65 0.66 -16.79
N ASN A 184 -3.15 1.80 -17.22
CA ASN A 184 -2.43 2.71 -16.35
C ASN A 184 -3.37 3.33 -15.31
N PHE A 185 -2.86 3.61 -14.14
CA PHE A 185 -3.60 4.22 -13.05
C PHE A 185 -3.09 5.64 -12.80
N LYS A 186 -3.98 6.61 -12.95
CA LYS A 186 -3.72 8.01 -12.60
C LYS A 186 -3.90 8.18 -11.10
N LEU A 187 -2.82 8.20 -10.36
CA LEU A 187 -2.84 8.44 -8.93
C LEU A 187 -2.94 9.93 -8.67
N LYS A 188 -4.04 10.34 -8.08
CA LYS A 188 -4.32 11.73 -7.71
C LYS A 188 -4.58 11.80 -6.21
N ILE A 189 -3.79 12.60 -5.52
CA ILE A 189 -3.90 12.80 -4.08
C ILE A 189 -4.21 14.26 -3.83
N ARG A 190 -5.17 14.51 -2.96
CA ARG A 190 -5.48 15.84 -2.44
C ARG A 190 -5.78 15.77 -0.96
N LYS A 191 -5.63 16.87 -0.26
CA LYS A 191 -5.98 16.97 1.15
C LYS A 191 -7.40 17.53 1.28
N VAL A 192 -8.28 16.78 1.92
CA VAL A 192 -9.67 17.16 2.19
C VAL A 192 -9.93 17.01 3.67
N ASP A 193 -10.34 18.09 4.32
CA ASP A 193 -10.64 18.12 5.77
C ASP A 193 -9.48 17.57 6.65
N GLY A 194 -8.24 17.84 6.25
CA GLY A 194 -7.04 17.37 6.94
C GLY A 194 -6.62 15.93 6.64
N TYR A 195 -7.35 15.22 5.79
CA TYR A 195 -7.07 13.84 5.40
C TYR A 195 -6.66 13.74 3.94
N TRP A 196 -5.80 12.76 3.63
CA TRP A 196 -5.44 12.41 2.26
C TRP A 196 -6.62 11.77 1.55
N ASN A 197 -6.95 12.26 0.37
CA ASN A 197 -8.07 11.80 -0.43
C ASN A 197 -7.59 11.34 -1.80
N TYR A 198 -8.02 10.14 -2.21
CA TYR A 198 -7.66 9.49 -3.47
C TYR A 198 -8.83 9.38 -4.45
N ASP A 199 -9.97 10.00 -4.16
CA ASP A 199 -11.23 9.80 -4.89
C ASP A 199 -11.13 10.20 -6.38
N LYS A 200 -10.24 11.12 -6.72
CA LYS A 200 -10.00 11.55 -8.10
C LYS A 200 -9.08 10.63 -8.90
N SER A 201 -8.47 9.64 -8.24
CA SER A 201 -7.66 8.63 -8.91
C SER A 201 -8.54 7.75 -9.80
N GLU A 202 -8.06 7.40 -10.99
CA GLU A 202 -8.81 6.62 -11.97
C GLU A 202 -7.89 5.83 -12.90
N PHE A 203 -8.40 4.73 -13.45
CA PHE A 203 -7.74 4.01 -14.52
C PHE A 203 -7.92 4.72 -15.85
N GLU A 204 -6.88 4.72 -16.66
CA GLU A 204 -6.95 5.07 -18.09
C GLU A 204 -7.57 3.93 -18.92
N GLY A 205 -7.71 4.13 -20.20
CA GLY A 205 -8.11 3.07 -21.13
C GLY A 205 -7.09 1.92 -21.16
N VAL A 206 -7.56 0.76 -21.61
CA VAL A 206 -6.73 -0.43 -21.78
C VAL A 206 -5.52 -0.13 -22.66
N SER A 207 -4.34 -0.53 -22.22
CA SER A 207 -3.09 -0.36 -22.94
C SER A 207 -2.09 -1.45 -22.58
N GLN A 208 -1.19 -1.73 -23.51
CA GLN A 208 -0.03 -2.58 -23.27
C GLN A 208 1.05 -1.78 -22.55
N ILE A 209 1.81 -2.43 -21.68
CA ILE A 209 3.02 -1.85 -21.11
C ILE A 209 3.99 -1.57 -22.26
N LYS A 210 4.44 -0.33 -22.33
CA LYS A 210 5.45 0.09 -23.33
C LYS A 210 6.83 -0.21 -22.80
N GLU A 211 7.67 -0.76 -23.66
CA GLU A 211 9.11 -0.92 -23.44
C GLU A 211 9.82 0.43 -23.36
#